data_94c14ccfb02cb23eb8a8716d6c50f801
#
_entry.id   94c14ccfb02cb23eb8a8716d6c50f801
#
_cell.length_a   1.000
_cell.length_b   1.000
_cell.length_c   1.000
_cell.angle_alpha   90.00
_cell.angle_beta   90.00
_cell.angle_gamma   90.00
#
_symmetry.space_group_name_H-M   'P 1'
#
loop_
_entity.id
_entity.type
_entity.pdbx_description
1 polymer ?
#
loop_
_entity_poly.entity_id
_entity_poly.type
_entity_poly.pdbx_seq_one_letter_code
_entity_poly.pdbx_strand_id
1 'polypeptide(L)'
;MDSKLKRHCILGSMGIILLAALLVLYSNREPQRPSGGTGGVQATATPAPQNQDIVYDEYGQRIGNDLSAFLQDSTFFNPEENTWLEEKLDEQNRLSLMVTSVERDLRIQVVDFEGKPVTGQSFMVELEGQGEYKDLDQDGILYIGELNSGEYYVSLQEIEGYKVPANPTRVQVKDKVEYVFIDDISLLIKTEEEIDAEAEDTGIQDADEDSDKTEIKKLQTPTANATVGIDVSKWNREIDWDKVKAAGVDFVIIRAGYRGSTTGSLVVDPYFEANIRGASMAGLKVGVYFFTQAVNEVEAVEEASMVLQLVQDYSLDYPIFIDTEGAGGNGRADGLTVEERTLVCDAFCRTVENAGSEAGVYASRNWYYNRVDVSRLERYYIWLAEYRSVPLYDGYYHMWQYTSKGAIDGIEGNVDMDISYMGR
;
A
#
# COMPACT_ATOMS: atom_id res chain seq x y z
N MET A 1 30.34 17.23 -1.50
CA MET A 1 29.94 15.82 -1.74
C MET A 1 29.75 15.17 -0.38
N ASP A 2 28.51 14.88 -0.07
CA ASP A 2 28.03 14.56 1.28
C ASP A 2 28.51 13.18 1.74
N SER A 3 28.81 13.04 3.04
CA SER A 3 29.34 11.81 3.64
C SER A 3 28.34 10.63 3.59
N LYS A 4 27.06 10.92 3.42
CA LYS A 4 26.01 9.90 3.23
C LYS A 4 26.11 9.23 1.86
N LEU A 5 26.36 9.98 0.80
CA LEU A 5 26.51 9.43 -0.55
C LEU A 5 27.70 8.44 -0.65
N LYS A 6 28.82 8.74 0.05
CA LYS A 6 29.97 7.82 0.08
C LYS A 6 29.68 6.50 0.81
N ARG A 7 28.81 6.48 1.82
CA ARG A 7 28.45 5.24 2.53
C ARG A 7 27.57 4.31 1.70
N HIS A 8 26.63 4.85 0.90
CA HIS A 8 25.78 4.05 0.04
C HIS A 8 26.54 3.45 -1.15
N CYS A 9 27.48 4.19 -1.74
CA CYS A 9 28.36 3.66 -2.78
C CYS A 9 29.28 2.52 -2.28
N ILE A 10 29.76 2.60 -1.03
CA ILE A 10 30.64 1.56 -0.46
C ILE A 10 29.84 0.29 -0.12
N LEU A 11 28.62 0.41 0.38
CA LEU A 11 27.76 -0.74 0.69
C LEU A 11 27.26 -1.43 -0.59
N GLY A 12 26.90 -0.67 -1.62
CA GLY A 12 26.52 -1.22 -2.93
C GLY A 12 27.66 -1.99 -3.60
N SER A 13 28.88 -1.45 -3.59
CA SER A 13 30.04 -2.12 -4.18
C SER A 13 30.46 -3.39 -3.44
N MET A 14 30.33 -3.46 -2.10
CA MET A 14 30.60 -4.67 -1.34
C MET A 14 29.56 -5.78 -1.61
N GLY A 15 28.28 -5.44 -1.81
CA GLY A 15 27.22 -6.39 -2.16
C GLY A 15 27.46 -7.04 -3.53
N ILE A 16 27.87 -6.25 -4.52
CA ILE A 16 28.17 -6.72 -5.89
C ILE A 16 29.41 -7.62 -5.90
N ILE A 17 30.45 -7.28 -5.14
CA ILE A 17 31.67 -8.11 -5.03
C ILE A 17 31.37 -9.46 -4.37
N LEU A 18 30.48 -9.52 -3.37
CA LEU A 18 30.08 -10.77 -2.72
C LEU A 18 29.24 -11.66 -3.68
N LEU A 19 28.37 -11.07 -4.48
CA LEU A 19 27.57 -11.79 -5.48
C LEU A 19 28.45 -12.34 -6.61
N ALA A 20 29.43 -11.57 -7.08
CA ALA A 20 30.39 -12.02 -8.09
C ALA A 20 31.28 -13.15 -7.57
N ALA A 21 31.73 -13.09 -6.30
CA ALA A 21 32.51 -14.17 -5.69
C ALA A 21 31.71 -15.46 -5.50
N LEU A 22 30.41 -15.37 -5.18
CA LEU A 22 29.50 -16.53 -5.08
C LEU A 22 29.22 -17.18 -6.45
N LEU A 23 29.09 -16.37 -7.51
CA LEU A 23 28.89 -16.86 -8.89
C LEU A 23 30.14 -17.57 -9.43
N VAL A 24 31.35 -17.06 -9.15
CA VAL A 24 32.60 -17.73 -9.53
C VAL A 24 32.81 -19.05 -8.79
N LEU A 25 32.38 -19.15 -7.53
CA LEU A 25 32.40 -20.42 -6.78
C LEU A 25 31.38 -21.44 -7.26
N TYR A 26 30.28 -20.99 -7.86
CA TYR A 26 29.25 -21.87 -8.41
C TYR A 26 29.58 -22.36 -9.81
N SER A 27 30.26 -21.59 -10.64
CA SER A 27 30.66 -21.94 -12.01
C SER A 27 31.83 -22.93 -12.09
N ASN A 28 32.64 -23.05 -11.02
CA ASN A 28 33.78 -23.96 -10.95
C ASN A 28 33.46 -25.38 -10.45
N ARG A 29 32.18 -25.74 -10.31
CA ARG A 29 31.77 -27.13 -10.05
C ARG A 29 31.56 -27.86 -11.38
N GLU A 30 32.59 -28.57 -11.83
CA GLU A 30 32.45 -29.52 -12.95
C GLU A 30 31.44 -30.63 -12.61
N PRO A 31 30.44 -30.90 -13.49
CA PRO A 31 29.59 -32.08 -13.35
C PRO A 31 30.40 -33.32 -13.75
N GLN A 32 30.50 -34.30 -12.87
CA GLN A 32 31.08 -35.62 -13.18
C GLN A 32 30.27 -36.30 -14.30
N ARG A 33 30.93 -36.65 -15.39
CA ARG A 33 30.38 -37.43 -16.49
C ARG A 33 30.29 -38.92 -16.11
N PRO A 34 29.20 -39.61 -16.43
CA PRO A 34 29.19 -41.07 -16.49
C PRO A 34 29.87 -41.52 -17.79
N SER A 35 30.76 -42.48 -17.66
CA SER A 35 31.45 -43.14 -18.76
C SER A 35 30.57 -44.18 -19.43
N GLY A 36 30.59 -44.22 -20.77
CA GLY A 36 30.30 -45.42 -21.53
C GLY A 36 29.42 -45.23 -22.77
N GLY A 37 29.96 -45.54 -23.96
CA GLY A 37 29.19 -45.88 -25.15
C GLY A 37 29.62 -45.22 -26.45
N THR A 38 30.46 -45.95 -27.21
CA THR A 38 30.90 -45.67 -28.59
C THR A 38 29.75 -45.69 -29.60
N GLY A 39 29.65 -44.65 -30.45
CA GLY A 39 28.78 -44.62 -31.62
C GLY A 39 28.97 -43.34 -32.39
N GLY A 40 29.78 -43.37 -33.46
CA GLY A 40 30.05 -42.20 -34.28
C GLY A 40 28.85 -41.80 -35.14
N VAL A 41 28.48 -40.55 -35.03
CA VAL A 41 27.67 -39.81 -36.01
C VAL A 41 28.33 -38.46 -36.21
N GLN A 42 28.55 -38.10 -37.44
CA GLN A 42 29.11 -36.83 -37.88
C GLN A 42 28.27 -35.69 -37.35
N ALA A 43 28.86 -34.85 -36.44
CA ALA A 43 28.21 -33.69 -35.91
C ALA A 43 28.19 -32.58 -36.97
N THR A 44 27.03 -32.27 -37.49
CA THR A 44 26.73 -30.94 -38.04
C THR A 44 26.88 -29.92 -36.90
N ALA A 45 27.68 -28.90 -37.10
CA ALA A 45 27.87 -27.83 -36.14
C ALA A 45 26.51 -27.20 -35.78
N THR A 46 26.04 -27.50 -34.58
CA THR A 46 24.92 -26.77 -33.97
C THR A 46 25.41 -25.33 -33.75
N PRO A 47 24.67 -24.32 -34.19
CA PRO A 47 25.01 -22.95 -33.81
C PRO A 47 25.11 -22.89 -32.30
N ALA A 48 26.10 -22.12 -31.81
CA ALA A 48 26.26 -21.86 -30.39
C ALA A 48 24.90 -21.45 -29.78
N PRO A 49 24.55 -21.95 -28.58
CA PRO A 49 23.31 -21.56 -27.94
C PRO A 49 23.28 -20.04 -27.86
N GLN A 50 22.33 -19.43 -28.56
CA GLN A 50 21.99 -18.05 -28.35
C GLN A 50 21.64 -17.90 -26.87
N ASN A 51 22.28 -16.98 -26.21
CA ASN A 51 22.08 -16.65 -24.80
C ASN A 51 20.59 -16.65 -24.46
N GLN A 52 20.12 -17.71 -23.77
CA GLN A 52 18.71 -17.89 -23.41
C GLN A 52 18.35 -17.15 -22.12
N ASP A 53 19.29 -16.43 -21.53
CA ASP A 53 19.12 -15.73 -20.25
C ASP A 53 18.87 -14.21 -20.41
N ILE A 54 18.54 -13.76 -21.61
CA ILE A 54 18.15 -12.37 -21.83
C ILE A 54 16.67 -12.24 -21.47
N VAL A 55 16.41 -11.69 -20.30
CA VAL A 55 15.07 -11.30 -19.87
C VAL A 55 14.79 -9.91 -20.45
N TYR A 56 13.62 -9.74 -21.04
CA TYR A 56 13.12 -8.46 -21.48
C TYR A 56 12.03 -7.99 -20.52
N ASP A 57 11.97 -6.70 -20.23
CA ASP A 57 10.86 -6.10 -19.50
C ASP A 57 9.58 -6.10 -20.36
N GLU A 58 8.48 -5.69 -19.77
CA GLU A 58 7.19 -5.62 -20.43
C GLU A 58 7.15 -4.65 -21.62
N TYR A 59 8.15 -3.75 -21.73
CA TYR A 59 8.34 -2.82 -22.82
C TYR A 59 9.27 -3.36 -23.92
N GLY A 60 9.66 -4.65 -23.85
CA GLY A 60 10.57 -5.26 -24.80
C GLY A 60 12.02 -4.81 -24.67
N GLN A 61 12.40 -4.20 -23.55
CA GLN A 61 13.76 -3.81 -23.26
C GLN A 61 14.49 -4.93 -22.51
N ARG A 62 15.77 -5.08 -22.82
CA ARG A 62 16.60 -6.12 -22.23
C ARG A 62 16.86 -5.82 -20.74
N ILE A 63 16.30 -6.63 -19.87
CA ILE A 63 16.73 -6.68 -18.46
C ILE A 63 17.98 -7.54 -18.43
N GLY A 64 19.16 -6.91 -18.45
CA GLY A 64 20.40 -7.64 -18.55
C GLY A 64 20.82 -8.25 -17.21
N ASN A 65 20.82 -9.58 -17.13
CA ASN A 65 21.61 -10.32 -16.16
C ASN A 65 22.94 -10.81 -16.76
N ASP A 66 23.29 -10.37 -17.96
CA ASP A 66 24.56 -10.74 -18.58
C ASP A 66 25.68 -9.85 -18.06
N LEU A 67 26.28 -10.27 -16.94
CA LEU A 67 27.47 -9.63 -16.37
C LEU A 67 28.71 -9.83 -17.23
N SER A 68 28.68 -10.66 -18.28
CA SER A 68 29.84 -10.95 -19.11
C SER A 68 30.32 -9.70 -19.88
N ALA A 69 29.42 -8.81 -20.26
CA ALA A 69 29.73 -7.54 -20.89
C ALA A 69 30.49 -6.61 -19.92
N PHE A 70 30.08 -6.56 -18.66
CA PHE A 70 30.75 -5.77 -17.62
C PHE A 70 32.11 -6.33 -17.25
N LEU A 71 32.25 -7.65 -17.17
CA LEU A 71 33.53 -8.30 -16.85
C LEU A 71 34.54 -8.20 -18.00
N GLN A 72 34.09 -7.96 -19.23
CA GLN A 72 34.94 -7.75 -20.40
C GLN A 72 35.23 -6.25 -20.65
N ASP A 73 34.49 -5.35 -20.04
CA ASP A 73 34.71 -3.92 -20.15
C ASP A 73 35.92 -3.51 -19.30
N SER A 74 37.01 -3.15 -19.97
CA SER A 74 38.24 -2.71 -19.29
C SER A 74 38.06 -1.40 -18.50
N THR A 75 37.00 -0.64 -18.77
CA THR A 75 36.66 0.61 -18.09
C THR A 75 35.75 0.41 -16.88
N PHE A 76 35.21 -0.80 -16.67
CA PHE A 76 34.23 -1.10 -15.62
C PHE A 76 34.66 -0.64 -14.21
N PHE A 77 35.94 -0.74 -13.91
CA PHE A 77 36.52 -0.32 -12.63
C PHE A 77 37.06 1.12 -12.63
N ASN A 78 37.01 1.81 -13.76
CA ASN A 78 37.42 3.21 -13.88
C ASN A 78 36.20 4.11 -13.99
N PRO A 79 35.81 4.85 -12.89
CA PRO A 79 34.58 5.67 -12.89
C PRO A 79 34.58 6.79 -13.92
N GLU A 80 35.77 7.23 -14.41
CA GLU A 80 35.88 8.32 -15.38
C GLU A 80 35.71 7.84 -16.82
N GLU A 81 35.88 6.54 -17.09
CA GLU A 81 35.79 5.93 -18.42
C GLU A 81 34.69 4.86 -18.52
N ASN A 82 33.84 4.73 -17.50
CA ASN A 82 32.88 3.64 -17.37
C ASN A 82 31.60 3.94 -18.14
N THR A 83 31.49 3.41 -19.37
CA THR A 83 30.30 3.53 -20.22
C THR A 83 29.04 2.94 -19.58
N TRP A 84 29.16 1.92 -18.71
CA TRP A 84 28.05 1.38 -17.96
C TRP A 84 27.47 2.39 -16.96
N LEU A 85 28.31 3.24 -16.36
CA LEU A 85 27.84 4.32 -15.49
C LEU A 85 27.04 5.37 -16.28
N GLU A 86 27.46 5.67 -17.50
CA GLU A 86 26.75 6.57 -18.41
C GLU A 86 25.41 5.94 -18.83
N GLU A 87 25.38 4.66 -19.19
CA GLU A 87 24.15 3.92 -19.48
C GLU A 87 23.19 3.90 -18.29
N LYS A 88 23.71 3.66 -17.08
CA LYS A 88 22.91 3.66 -15.85
C LYS A 88 22.39 5.05 -15.49
N LEU A 89 23.17 6.10 -15.70
CA LEU A 89 22.73 7.49 -15.52
C LEU A 89 21.67 7.87 -16.57
N ASP A 90 21.76 7.32 -17.77
CA ASP A 90 20.78 7.49 -18.83
C ASP A 90 19.46 6.73 -18.53
N GLU A 91 19.52 5.62 -17.77
CA GLU A 91 18.35 4.91 -17.24
C GLU A 91 17.60 5.69 -16.16
N GLN A 92 18.29 6.54 -15.40
CA GLN A 92 17.64 7.35 -14.34
C GLN A 92 16.60 8.33 -14.87
N ASN A 93 16.70 8.71 -16.15
CA ASN A 93 15.72 9.58 -16.80
C ASN A 93 14.61 8.82 -17.53
N ARG A 94 14.50 7.51 -17.32
CA ARG A 94 13.46 6.69 -17.93
C ARG A 94 12.17 6.81 -17.15
N LEU A 95 11.08 7.05 -17.87
CA LEU A 95 9.72 7.05 -17.33
C LEU A 95 9.01 5.75 -17.68
N SER A 96 8.07 5.39 -16.84
CA SER A 96 7.14 4.29 -17.05
C SER A 96 5.71 4.77 -16.84
N LEU A 97 4.75 4.09 -17.47
CA LEU A 97 3.34 4.32 -17.26
C LEU A 97 2.77 3.16 -16.45
N MET A 98 2.09 3.51 -15.37
CA MET A 98 1.23 2.58 -14.64
C MET A 98 -0.21 2.93 -14.96
N VAL A 99 -0.95 1.96 -15.48
CA VAL A 99 -2.31 2.18 -15.95
C VAL A 99 -3.23 1.17 -15.29
N THR A 100 -4.19 1.67 -14.51
CA THR A 100 -5.21 0.86 -13.83
C THR A 100 -6.60 1.25 -14.30
N SER A 101 -7.53 0.30 -14.26
CA SER A 101 -8.96 0.52 -14.54
C SER A 101 -9.78 -0.23 -13.51
N VAL A 102 -10.76 0.43 -12.92
CA VAL A 102 -11.67 -0.19 -11.96
C VAL A 102 -13.10 -0.25 -12.52
N GLU A 103 -13.61 0.84 -13.08
CA GLU A 103 -14.92 0.86 -13.74
C GLU A 103 -14.98 1.97 -14.79
N ARG A 104 -14.99 1.61 -16.08
CA ARG A 104 -15.15 2.54 -17.21
C ARG A 104 -14.22 3.75 -17.14
N ASP A 105 -13.08 3.55 -16.53
CA ASP A 105 -12.08 4.58 -16.23
C ASP A 105 -10.67 4.10 -16.55
N LEU A 106 -9.75 5.04 -16.64
CA LEU A 106 -8.32 4.80 -16.59
C LEU A 106 -7.69 5.76 -15.60
N ARG A 107 -6.83 5.24 -14.75
CA ARG A 107 -5.87 5.98 -13.95
C ARG A 107 -4.50 5.70 -14.49
N ILE A 108 -3.81 6.75 -14.86
CA ILE A 108 -2.50 6.68 -15.50
C ILE A 108 -1.55 7.45 -14.60
N GLN A 109 -0.55 6.77 -14.08
CA GLN A 109 0.50 7.39 -13.30
C GLN A 109 1.83 7.32 -14.06
N VAL A 110 2.53 8.44 -14.08
CA VAL A 110 3.88 8.52 -14.66
C VAL A 110 4.88 8.38 -13.53
N VAL A 111 5.73 7.35 -13.61
CA VAL A 111 6.72 7.04 -12.59
C VAL A 111 8.13 7.05 -13.17
N ASP A 112 9.10 7.36 -12.31
CA ASP A 112 10.52 7.28 -12.62
C ASP A 112 11.04 5.82 -12.59
N PHE A 113 12.33 5.65 -12.79
CA PHE A 113 12.98 4.32 -12.77
C PHE A 113 12.96 3.64 -11.39
N GLU A 114 12.71 4.39 -10.32
CA GLU A 114 12.54 3.86 -8.95
C GLU A 114 11.07 3.52 -8.64
N GLY A 115 10.16 3.79 -9.57
CA GLY A 115 8.72 3.60 -9.40
C GLY A 115 8.05 4.73 -8.63
N LYS A 116 8.73 5.88 -8.45
CA LYS A 116 8.15 7.04 -7.77
C LYS A 116 7.38 7.92 -8.73
N PRO A 117 6.24 8.50 -8.31
CA PRO A 117 5.53 9.49 -9.10
C PRO A 117 6.41 10.66 -9.48
N VAL A 118 6.33 11.10 -10.73
CA VAL A 118 7.04 12.29 -11.19
C VAL A 118 6.12 13.49 -11.11
N THR A 119 6.39 14.37 -10.16
CA THR A 119 5.59 15.58 -9.87
C THR A 119 6.27 16.85 -10.35
N GLY A 120 5.50 17.95 -10.42
CA GLY A 120 6.02 19.27 -10.82
C GLY A 120 6.23 19.43 -12.33
N GLN A 121 5.80 18.46 -13.13
CA GLN A 121 5.87 18.50 -14.59
C GLN A 121 4.57 18.00 -15.19
N SER A 122 4.07 18.72 -16.20
CA SER A 122 2.86 18.33 -16.92
C SER A 122 3.15 17.26 -17.96
N PHE A 123 2.47 16.15 -17.90
CA PHE A 123 2.55 15.06 -18.85
C PHE A 123 1.40 15.10 -19.86
N MET A 124 1.62 14.50 -21.02
CA MET A 124 0.58 14.29 -22.02
C MET A 124 0.60 12.84 -22.47
N VAL A 125 -0.57 12.22 -22.40
CA VAL A 125 -0.77 10.85 -22.87
C VAL A 125 -1.73 10.84 -24.05
N GLU A 126 -1.50 9.93 -25.00
CA GLU A 126 -2.41 9.62 -26.08
C GLU A 126 -3.14 8.32 -25.75
N LEU A 127 -4.45 8.35 -25.75
CA LEU A 127 -5.30 7.17 -25.70
C LEU A 127 -5.73 6.82 -27.10
N GLU A 128 -5.26 5.70 -27.64
CA GLU A 128 -5.47 5.29 -29.03
C GLU A 128 -6.97 5.33 -29.41
N GLY A 129 -7.26 6.10 -30.45
CA GLY A 129 -8.64 6.26 -30.94
C GLY A 129 -9.56 7.16 -30.11
N GLN A 130 -9.09 7.71 -28.98
CA GLN A 130 -9.89 8.59 -28.11
C GLN A 130 -9.33 10.02 -28.04
N GLY A 131 -8.02 10.21 -28.16
CA GLY A 131 -7.39 11.53 -28.16
C GLY A 131 -6.27 11.70 -27.16
N GLU A 132 -5.89 12.95 -26.95
CA GLU A 132 -4.79 13.35 -26.05
C GLU A 132 -5.35 13.90 -24.74
N TYR A 133 -4.72 13.54 -23.63
CA TYR A 133 -5.05 13.96 -22.27
C TYR A 133 -3.82 14.54 -21.59
N LYS A 134 -4.00 15.65 -20.88
CA LYS A 134 -2.92 16.38 -20.26
C LYS A 134 -3.08 16.42 -18.76
N ASP A 135 -2.00 16.11 -18.06
CA ASP A 135 -1.84 16.36 -16.63
C ASP A 135 -1.74 17.88 -16.40
N LEU A 136 -2.77 18.47 -15.78
CA LEU A 136 -2.88 19.92 -15.60
C LEU A 136 -2.38 20.40 -14.23
N ASP A 137 -2.48 19.59 -13.21
CA ASP A 137 -2.07 19.88 -11.84
C ASP A 137 -0.65 19.42 -11.52
N GLN A 138 -0.02 18.70 -12.46
CA GLN A 138 1.39 18.29 -12.41
C GLN A 138 1.70 17.35 -11.23
N ASP A 139 0.73 16.55 -10.85
CA ASP A 139 0.91 15.54 -9.81
C ASP A 139 1.38 14.17 -10.34
N GLY A 140 1.53 14.07 -11.69
CA GLY A 140 1.95 12.85 -12.37
C GLY A 140 0.85 11.82 -12.55
N ILE A 141 -0.42 12.18 -12.26
CA ILE A 141 -1.58 11.31 -12.37
C ILE A 141 -2.60 11.89 -13.33
N LEU A 142 -3.10 11.06 -14.25
CA LEU A 142 -4.21 11.42 -15.12
C LEU A 142 -5.37 10.48 -14.88
N TYR A 143 -6.56 11.05 -14.79
CA TYR A 143 -7.79 10.30 -14.69
C TYR A 143 -8.65 10.52 -15.94
N ILE A 144 -9.06 9.42 -16.59
CA ILE A 144 -9.94 9.42 -17.77
C ILE A 144 -11.17 8.58 -17.45
N GLY A 145 -12.31 9.21 -17.29
CA GLY A 145 -13.59 8.55 -16.98
C GLY A 145 -14.49 8.35 -18.20
N GLU A 146 -15.64 7.73 -17.97
CA GLU A 146 -16.72 7.54 -18.96
C GLU A 146 -16.35 6.75 -20.22
N LEU A 147 -15.33 5.90 -20.12
CA LEU A 147 -14.90 5.05 -21.21
C LEU A 147 -15.88 3.86 -21.43
N ASN A 148 -15.94 3.35 -22.64
CA ASN A 148 -16.59 2.08 -22.88
C ASN A 148 -15.67 0.94 -22.41
N SER A 149 -16.27 -0.17 -21.97
CA SER A 149 -15.47 -1.37 -21.69
C SER A 149 -14.77 -1.86 -22.96
N GLY A 150 -13.54 -2.32 -22.80
CA GLY A 150 -12.73 -2.77 -23.92
C GLY A 150 -11.25 -2.65 -23.66
N GLU A 151 -10.48 -3.00 -24.66
CA GLU A 151 -9.03 -2.91 -24.65
C GLU A 151 -8.59 -1.53 -25.16
N TYR A 152 -7.68 -0.91 -24.41
CA TYR A 152 -7.10 0.39 -24.75
C TYR A 152 -5.59 0.35 -24.71
N TYR A 153 -4.98 1.28 -25.43
CA TYR A 153 -3.53 1.45 -25.52
C TYR A 153 -3.19 2.90 -25.18
N VAL A 154 -2.30 3.08 -24.21
CA VAL A 154 -1.89 4.39 -23.68
C VAL A 154 -0.43 4.63 -24.00
N SER A 155 -0.12 5.76 -24.64
CA SER A 155 1.22 6.19 -24.98
C SER A 155 1.57 7.48 -24.25
N LEU A 156 2.75 7.55 -23.65
CA LEU A 156 3.30 8.79 -23.10
C LEU A 156 4.00 9.58 -24.22
N GLN A 157 3.67 10.86 -24.37
CA GLN A 157 4.34 11.71 -25.35
C GLN A 157 5.76 12.06 -24.91
N GLU A 158 6.63 12.36 -25.87
CA GLU A 158 8.02 12.74 -25.61
C GLU A 158 8.11 13.97 -24.71
N ILE A 159 9.03 13.90 -23.75
CA ILE A 159 9.29 14.92 -22.75
C ILE A 159 10.77 15.23 -22.76
N GLU A 160 11.13 16.51 -22.82
CA GLU A 160 12.52 16.95 -22.83
C GLU A 160 13.24 16.50 -21.55
N GLY A 161 14.36 15.82 -21.71
CA GLY A 161 15.17 15.32 -20.60
C GLY A 161 14.79 13.93 -20.08
N TYR A 162 13.73 13.30 -20.62
CA TYR A 162 13.30 11.96 -20.21
C TYR A 162 13.21 10.99 -21.38
N LYS A 163 13.39 9.72 -21.08
CA LYS A 163 13.11 8.60 -21.99
C LYS A 163 11.73 8.04 -21.70
N VAL A 164 10.83 8.14 -22.64
CA VAL A 164 9.46 7.61 -22.52
C VAL A 164 9.39 6.17 -23.07
N PRO A 165 8.39 5.36 -22.64
CA PRO A 165 8.18 4.02 -23.17
C PRO A 165 8.00 4.04 -24.69
N ALA A 166 8.71 3.16 -25.38
CA ALA A 166 8.64 3.05 -26.84
C ALA A 166 7.35 2.39 -27.36
N ASN A 167 6.71 1.58 -26.51
CA ASN A 167 5.48 0.86 -26.84
C ASN A 167 4.33 1.37 -25.96
N PRO A 168 3.10 1.41 -26.50
CA PRO A 168 1.92 1.72 -25.71
C PRO A 168 1.69 0.71 -24.60
N THR A 169 1.24 1.18 -23.46
CA THR A 169 0.78 0.34 -22.35
C THR A 169 -0.65 -0.14 -22.63
N ARG A 170 -0.84 -1.45 -22.63
CA ARG A 170 -2.15 -2.08 -22.85
C ARG A 170 -2.91 -2.15 -21.52
N VAL A 171 -4.19 -1.80 -21.56
CA VAL A 171 -5.08 -1.90 -20.39
C VAL A 171 -6.47 -2.37 -20.80
N GLN A 172 -7.14 -3.12 -19.92
CA GLN A 172 -8.53 -3.54 -20.09
C GLN A 172 -9.44 -2.65 -19.24
N VAL A 173 -10.28 -1.83 -19.89
CA VAL A 173 -11.33 -1.06 -19.23
C VAL A 173 -12.51 -1.96 -18.91
N LYS A 174 -13.00 -1.92 -17.67
CA LYS A 174 -14.05 -2.78 -17.13
C LYS A 174 -15.42 -2.10 -17.20
N ASP A 175 -16.49 -2.91 -17.32
CA ASP A 175 -17.88 -2.41 -17.37
C ASP A 175 -18.43 -1.94 -16.02
N LYS A 176 -17.88 -2.48 -14.95
CA LYS A 176 -18.34 -2.30 -13.58
C LYS A 176 -17.21 -2.51 -12.61
N VAL A 177 -17.38 -1.95 -11.43
CA VAL A 177 -16.44 -2.20 -10.32
C VAL A 177 -16.34 -3.70 -10.05
N GLU A 178 -15.12 -4.19 -10.07
CA GLU A 178 -14.76 -5.52 -9.62
C GLU A 178 -14.14 -5.38 -8.24
N TYR A 179 -14.79 -5.95 -7.22
CA TYR A 179 -14.31 -5.95 -5.85
C TYR A 179 -13.17 -6.97 -5.70
N VAL A 180 -12.08 -6.70 -6.40
CA VAL A 180 -10.90 -7.54 -6.48
C VAL A 180 -9.67 -6.70 -6.16
N PHE A 181 -8.74 -7.29 -5.45
CA PHE A 181 -7.45 -6.70 -5.13
C PHE A 181 -6.72 -6.19 -6.39
N ILE A 182 -6.20 -4.97 -6.31
CA ILE A 182 -5.41 -4.33 -7.37
C ILE A 182 -3.94 -4.57 -7.06
N ASP A 183 -3.26 -5.39 -7.85
CA ASP A 183 -1.87 -5.83 -7.61
C ASP A 183 -0.85 -4.66 -7.56
N ASP A 184 -1.06 -3.63 -8.38
CA ASP A 184 -0.10 -2.52 -8.54
C ASP A 184 -0.52 -1.25 -7.80
N ILE A 185 -1.27 -1.36 -6.71
CA ILE A 185 -1.77 -0.20 -5.96
C ILE A 185 -0.65 0.66 -5.36
N SER A 186 0.55 0.11 -5.15
CA SER A 186 1.71 0.80 -4.58
C SER A 186 2.05 2.12 -5.26
N LEU A 187 1.65 2.28 -6.51
CA LEU A 187 1.91 3.48 -7.29
C LEU A 187 0.94 4.63 -7.03
N LEU A 188 -0.19 4.33 -6.42
CA LEU A 188 -1.15 5.33 -5.97
C LEU A 188 -0.89 5.79 -4.53
N ILE A 189 0.04 5.11 -3.82
CA ILE A 189 0.35 5.39 -2.43
C ILE A 189 1.39 6.50 -2.37
N LYS A 190 1.09 7.55 -1.62
CA LYS A 190 2.01 8.65 -1.31
C LYS A 190 2.55 8.53 0.12
N THR A 191 3.73 9.08 0.35
CA THR A 191 4.25 9.27 1.70
C THR A 191 3.70 10.56 2.30
N GLU A 192 3.72 10.70 3.64
CA GLU A 192 3.34 11.97 4.27
C GLU A 192 4.23 13.13 3.82
N GLU A 193 5.53 12.88 3.60
CA GLU A 193 6.47 13.90 3.11
C GLU A 193 6.09 14.45 1.73
N GLU A 194 5.49 13.62 0.88
CA GLU A 194 4.98 14.02 -0.44
C GLU A 194 3.68 14.82 -0.34
N ILE A 195 2.90 14.61 0.73
CA ILE A 195 1.63 15.30 0.96
C ILE A 195 1.79 16.59 1.76
N ASP A 196 2.73 16.67 2.69
CA ASP A 196 3.05 17.89 3.44
C ASP A 196 3.47 19.05 2.53
N ALA A 197 3.85 18.75 1.28
CA ALA A 197 4.02 19.73 0.22
C ALA A 197 2.69 20.23 -0.37
N GLU A 198 1.57 19.52 -0.18
CA GLU A 198 0.29 19.78 -0.85
C GLU A 198 -0.85 20.24 0.06
N ALA A 199 -0.96 19.81 1.31
CA ALA A 199 -1.93 20.34 2.31
C ALA A 199 -1.76 19.71 3.70
N GLU A 200 -1.95 20.47 4.75
CA GLU A 200 -2.04 19.98 6.12
C GLU A 200 -3.21 18.99 6.27
N ASP A 201 -2.90 17.75 6.64
CA ASP A 201 -3.88 16.78 7.12
C ASP A 201 -4.48 17.34 8.41
N THR A 202 -5.65 17.94 8.30
CA THR A 202 -6.43 18.35 9.44
C THR A 202 -7.16 17.14 10.00
N GLY A 203 -6.41 16.25 10.65
CA GLY A 203 -6.98 15.20 11.49
C GLY A 203 -7.72 15.85 12.66
N ILE A 204 -8.94 16.26 12.42
CA ILE A 204 -9.85 16.71 13.48
C ILE A 204 -10.56 15.45 13.96
N GLN A 205 -10.16 15.00 15.14
CA GLN A 205 -10.97 14.06 15.91
C GLN A 205 -12.32 14.73 16.16
N ASP A 206 -13.40 14.06 15.78
CA ASP A 206 -14.74 14.46 16.20
C ASP A 206 -14.75 14.44 17.73
N ALA A 207 -14.56 15.61 18.33
CA ALA A 207 -14.69 15.79 19.75
C ALA A 207 -16.18 15.73 20.10
N ASP A 208 -16.69 14.55 20.37
CA ASP A 208 -17.83 14.45 21.26
C ASP A 208 -17.35 14.91 22.65
N GLU A 209 -17.55 16.20 22.91
CA GLU A 209 -17.27 16.80 24.22
C GLU A 209 -18.13 16.12 25.30
N ASP A 210 -17.56 15.14 25.97
CA ASP A 210 -17.94 14.88 27.34
C ASP A 210 -16.68 14.70 28.19
N SER A 211 -16.36 15.78 28.89
CA SER A 211 -15.17 15.94 29.70
C SER A 211 -15.33 15.22 31.03
N ASP A 212 -14.91 13.98 31.14
CA ASP A 212 -14.54 13.43 32.42
C ASP A 212 -13.29 12.55 32.28
N LYS A 213 -12.20 13.01 32.94
CA LYS A 213 -10.96 12.24 33.03
C LYS A 213 -11.24 11.01 33.87
N THR A 214 -11.46 9.89 33.19
CA THR A 214 -11.66 8.61 33.88
C THR A 214 -10.30 7.96 34.11
N GLU A 215 -9.82 7.99 35.37
CA GLU A 215 -8.76 7.08 35.82
C GLU A 215 -9.23 5.64 35.52
N ILE A 216 -8.42 4.88 34.79
CA ILE A 216 -8.71 3.49 34.48
C ILE A 216 -8.67 2.69 35.79
N LYS A 217 -9.83 2.52 36.40
CA LYS A 217 -10.04 1.41 37.34
C LYS A 217 -9.99 0.14 36.51
N LYS A 218 -9.20 -0.85 36.99
CA LYS A 218 -9.12 -2.21 36.44
C LYS A 218 -10.46 -2.61 35.84
N LEU A 219 -10.51 -2.72 34.49
CA LEU A 219 -11.70 -3.09 33.75
C LEU A 219 -12.21 -4.45 34.26
N GLN A 220 -13.40 -4.45 34.84
CA GLN A 220 -14.12 -5.69 35.06
C GLN A 220 -14.66 -6.11 33.70
N THR A 221 -14.06 -7.14 33.12
CA THR A 221 -14.46 -7.69 31.83
C THR A 221 -15.93 -8.14 31.92
N PRO A 222 -16.86 -7.58 31.11
CA PRO A 222 -18.30 -7.79 31.28
C PRO A 222 -18.77 -9.20 30.98
N THR A 223 -17.97 -10.02 30.29
CA THR A 223 -18.28 -11.42 29.95
C THR A 223 -17.02 -12.28 29.99
N ALA A 224 -17.18 -13.58 30.17
CA ALA A 224 -16.07 -14.56 30.29
C ALA A 224 -15.18 -14.66 29.02
N ASN A 225 -15.59 -14.10 27.90
CA ASN A 225 -14.88 -14.16 26.57
C ASN A 225 -14.52 -12.79 26.01
N ALA A 226 -14.71 -11.69 26.76
CA ALA A 226 -14.34 -10.37 26.28
C ALA A 226 -12.83 -10.13 26.52
N THR A 227 -12.16 -9.53 25.55
CA THR A 227 -10.75 -9.14 25.62
C THR A 227 -10.63 -7.62 25.51
N VAL A 228 -9.57 -7.08 26.13
CA VAL A 228 -9.29 -5.64 26.15
C VAL A 228 -8.20 -5.30 25.15
N GLY A 229 -8.43 -4.32 24.34
CA GLY A 229 -7.50 -3.85 23.33
C GLY A 229 -7.36 -2.34 23.29
N ILE A 230 -6.57 -1.92 22.35
CA ILE A 230 -6.36 -0.53 21.99
C ILE A 230 -6.38 -0.40 20.49
N ASP A 231 -6.66 0.80 19.97
CA ASP A 231 -6.33 1.12 18.60
C ASP A 231 -5.34 2.28 18.53
N VAL A 232 -4.45 2.25 17.54
CA VAL A 232 -3.32 3.16 17.46
C VAL A 232 -3.04 3.61 16.02
N SER A 233 -2.45 4.81 15.93
CA SER A 233 -2.03 5.42 14.68
C SER A 233 -0.76 6.26 14.88
N LYS A 234 -0.38 7.05 13.88
CA LYS A 234 0.74 8.01 13.97
C LYS A 234 0.64 8.95 15.18
N TRP A 235 -0.56 9.22 15.67
CA TRP A 235 -0.78 10.14 16.79
C TRP A 235 -0.24 9.60 18.12
N ASN A 236 -0.10 8.29 18.26
CA ASN A 236 0.48 7.64 19.42
C ASN A 236 2.03 7.57 19.37
N ARG A 237 2.63 7.94 18.24
CA ARG A 237 4.10 8.02 18.03
C ARG A 237 4.78 6.67 18.33
N GLU A 238 5.97 6.73 18.99
CA GLU A 238 6.71 5.54 19.39
C GLU A 238 6.05 4.86 20.59
N ILE A 239 5.87 3.54 20.51
CA ILE A 239 5.18 2.72 21.52
C ILE A 239 6.14 1.65 22.06
N ASP A 240 6.20 1.52 23.37
CA ASP A 240 6.88 0.44 24.06
C ASP A 240 5.92 -0.76 24.23
N TRP A 241 5.92 -1.63 23.23
CA TRP A 241 4.98 -2.75 23.12
C TRP A 241 5.10 -3.78 24.25
N ASP A 242 6.30 -3.94 24.82
CA ASP A 242 6.49 -4.83 25.97
C ASP A 242 5.75 -4.31 27.22
N LYS A 243 5.75 -2.99 27.43
CA LYS A 243 4.98 -2.37 28.50
C LYS A 243 3.48 -2.44 28.24
N VAL A 244 3.06 -2.17 27.00
CA VAL A 244 1.64 -2.30 26.60
C VAL A 244 1.13 -3.71 26.90
N LYS A 245 1.89 -4.74 26.52
CA LYS A 245 1.54 -6.14 26.83
C LYS A 245 1.51 -6.40 28.33
N ALA A 246 2.51 -5.90 29.06
CA ALA A 246 2.58 -6.06 30.54
C ALA A 246 1.44 -5.31 31.26
N ALA A 247 0.89 -4.25 30.69
CA ALA A 247 -0.29 -3.54 31.20
C ALA A 247 -1.59 -4.34 31.06
N GLY A 248 -1.59 -5.48 30.36
CA GLY A 248 -2.73 -6.39 30.24
C GLY A 248 -3.58 -6.17 29.01
N VAL A 249 -3.04 -5.50 27.98
CA VAL A 249 -3.66 -5.39 26.67
C VAL A 249 -3.56 -6.75 25.97
N ASP A 250 -4.67 -7.22 25.40
CA ASP A 250 -4.78 -8.50 24.69
C ASP A 250 -4.56 -8.35 23.18
N PHE A 251 -5.08 -7.25 22.59
CA PHE A 251 -5.04 -7.00 21.16
C PHE A 251 -4.83 -5.52 20.81
N VAL A 252 -4.46 -5.28 19.58
CA VAL A 252 -4.35 -3.93 19.01
C VAL A 252 -4.91 -3.89 17.58
N ILE A 253 -5.62 -2.81 17.25
CA ILE A 253 -6.02 -2.49 15.87
C ILE A 253 -5.18 -1.31 15.41
N ILE A 254 -4.39 -1.50 14.35
CA ILE A 254 -3.36 -0.55 13.93
C ILE A 254 -3.81 0.14 12.63
N ARG A 255 -3.72 1.46 12.57
CA ARG A 255 -3.98 2.18 11.33
C ARG A 255 -2.96 1.80 10.27
N ALA A 256 -3.42 1.17 9.19
CA ALA A 256 -2.57 0.85 8.05
C ALA A 256 -2.28 2.10 7.21
N GLY A 257 -3.28 2.97 7.06
CA GLY A 257 -3.18 4.19 6.30
C GLY A 257 -4.49 4.97 6.28
N TYR A 258 -4.52 5.97 5.44
CA TYR A 258 -5.70 6.83 5.26
C TYR A 258 -5.77 7.39 3.84
N ARG A 259 -6.94 7.82 3.44
CA ARG A 259 -7.09 8.67 2.25
C ARG A 259 -7.15 10.12 2.68
N GLY A 260 -6.33 10.98 2.06
CA GLY A 260 -6.29 12.41 2.36
C GLY A 260 -7.63 13.08 2.21
N SER A 261 -8.07 13.82 3.24
CA SER A 261 -9.40 14.43 3.30
C SER A 261 -9.62 15.54 2.26
N THR A 262 -8.55 16.11 1.73
CA THR A 262 -8.56 17.18 0.72
C THR A 262 -8.06 16.65 -0.63
N THR A 263 -6.92 16.00 -0.65
CA THR A 263 -6.25 15.54 -1.89
C THR A 263 -6.83 14.26 -2.45
N GLY A 264 -7.41 13.39 -1.60
CA GLY A 264 -7.86 12.07 -1.99
C GLY A 264 -6.71 11.06 -2.19
N SER A 265 -5.48 11.42 -1.86
CA SER A 265 -4.31 10.55 -1.98
C SER A 265 -4.35 9.41 -0.98
N LEU A 266 -3.86 8.24 -1.38
CA LEU A 266 -3.63 7.11 -0.48
C LEU A 266 -2.31 7.30 0.27
N VAL A 267 -2.33 7.17 1.59
CA VAL A 267 -1.18 7.44 2.46
C VAL A 267 -0.98 6.32 3.46
N VAL A 268 0.22 5.79 3.54
CA VAL A 268 0.60 4.83 4.59
C VAL A 268 0.74 5.58 5.92
N ASP A 269 0.21 5.02 7.00
CA ASP A 269 0.53 5.55 8.33
C ASP A 269 2.04 5.38 8.61
N PRO A 270 2.79 6.45 8.90
CA PRO A 270 4.25 6.39 9.03
C PRO A 270 4.73 5.48 10.16
N TYR A 271 3.86 5.16 11.13
CA TYR A 271 4.18 4.22 12.20
C TYR A 271 3.61 2.80 11.98
N PHE A 272 2.92 2.57 10.87
CA PHE A 272 2.28 1.28 10.61
C PHE A 272 3.24 0.10 10.74
N GLU A 273 4.35 0.12 10.02
CA GLU A 273 5.31 -0.99 10.02
C GLU A 273 5.95 -1.20 11.39
N ALA A 274 6.31 -0.12 12.08
CA ALA A 274 6.86 -0.18 13.43
C ALA A 274 5.86 -0.77 14.43
N ASN A 275 4.60 -0.35 14.35
CA ASN A 275 3.53 -0.78 15.23
C ASN A 275 3.15 -2.25 15.00
N ILE A 276 2.92 -2.67 13.74
CA ILE A 276 2.50 -4.05 13.46
C ILE A 276 3.59 -5.05 13.83
N ARG A 277 4.84 -4.70 13.56
CA ARG A 277 6.00 -5.53 13.91
C ARG A 277 6.20 -5.58 15.42
N GLY A 278 6.17 -4.42 16.09
CA GLY A 278 6.37 -4.33 17.54
C GLY A 278 5.28 -5.06 18.33
N ALA A 279 4.01 -4.85 18.00
CA ALA A 279 2.88 -5.51 18.63
C ALA A 279 2.93 -7.04 18.43
N SER A 280 3.20 -7.50 17.22
CA SER A 280 3.34 -8.94 16.94
C SER A 280 4.49 -9.58 17.72
N MET A 281 5.65 -8.90 17.81
CA MET A 281 6.81 -9.38 18.58
C MET A 281 6.52 -9.45 20.09
N ALA A 282 5.72 -8.53 20.62
CA ALA A 282 5.28 -8.54 22.03
C ALA A 282 4.19 -9.60 22.30
N GLY A 283 3.71 -10.30 21.28
CA GLY A 283 2.69 -11.34 21.37
C GLY A 283 1.28 -10.79 21.63
N LEU A 284 1.00 -9.58 21.13
CA LEU A 284 -0.36 -9.05 21.03
C LEU A 284 -1.05 -9.66 19.81
N LYS A 285 -2.36 -9.83 19.88
CA LYS A 285 -3.17 -10.11 18.70
C LYS A 285 -3.37 -8.85 17.89
N VAL A 286 -3.30 -8.95 16.58
CA VAL A 286 -3.25 -7.79 15.71
C VAL A 286 -4.39 -7.78 14.71
N GLY A 287 -5.01 -6.63 14.53
CA GLY A 287 -5.86 -6.25 13.40
C GLY A 287 -5.42 -4.91 12.84
N VAL A 288 -6.06 -4.49 11.77
CA VAL A 288 -5.73 -3.21 11.14
C VAL A 288 -6.98 -2.44 10.74
N TYR A 289 -6.84 -1.11 10.61
CA TYR A 289 -7.89 -0.27 10.04
C TYR A 289 -7.35 0.73 9.03
N PHE A 290 -8.25 1.23 8.20
CA PHE A 290 -7.96 2.27 7.22
C PHE A 290 -8.98 3.40 7.36
N PHE A 291 -8.51 4.64 7.59
CA PHE A 291 -9.36 5.83 7.65
C PHE A 291 -9.77 6.25 6.25
N THR A 292 -11.05 6.08 5.93
CA THR A 292 -11.56 6.31 4.59
C THR A 292 -12.00 7.75 4.36
N GLN A 293 -11.66 8.25 3.19
CA GLN A 293 -12.26 9.41 2.58
C GLN A 293 -12.67 9.12 1.13
N ALA A 294 -12.91 7.85 0.81
CA ALA A 294 -13.43 7.43 -0.48
C ALA A 294 -14.82 8.05 -0.73
N VAL A 295 -15.03 8.51 -1.95
CA VAL A 295 -16.31 9.11 -2.39
C VAL A 295 -17.10 8.20 -3.34
N ASN A 296 -16.54 7.05 -3.69
CA ASN A 296 -17.18 6.04 -4.54
C ASN A 296 -16.59 4.65 -4.27
N GLU A 297 -17.18 3.62 -4.89
CA GLU A 297 -16.76 2.23 -4.74
C GLU A 297 -15.35 1.96 -5.30
N VAL A 298 -14.95 2.69 -6.36
CA VAL A 298 -13.63 2.57 -6.98
C VAL A 298 -12.54 2.90 -5.98
N GLU A 299 -12.66 4.05 -5.34
CA GLU A 299 -11.71 4.48 -4.33
C GLU A 299 -11.68 3.55 -3.12
N ALA A 300 -12.82 2.98 -2.73
CA ALA A 300 -12.88 1.99 -1.66
C ALA A 300 -12.12 0.69 -2.01
N VAL A 301 -12.18 0.25 -3.27
CA VAL A 301 -11.40 -0.89 -3.76
C VAL A 301 -9.90 -0.58 -3.69
N GLU A 302 -9.49 0.64 -4.01
CA GLU A 302 -8.08 1.05 -3.90
C GLU A 302 -7.59 1.07 -2.45
N GLU A 303 -8.41 1.62 -1.53
CA GLU A 303 -8.11 1.64 -0.10
C GLU A 303 -7.92 0.21 0.45
N ALA A 304 -8.85 -0.69 0.12
CA ALA A 304 -8.77 -2.09 0.50
C ALA A 304 -7.52 -2.76 -0.09
N SER A 305 -7.21 -2.48 -1.37
CA SER A 305 -6.04 -3.03 -2.05
C SER A 305 -4.73 -2.58 -1.40
N MET A 306 -4.64 -1.30 -1.01
CA MET A 306 -3.49 -0.78 -0.27
C MET A 306 -3.31 -1.53 1.05
N VAL A 307 -4.37 -1.69 1.85
CA VAL A 307 -4.27 -2.42 3.12
C VAL A 307 -3.84 -3.85 2.90
N LEU A 308 -4.44 -4.56 1.95
CA LEU A 308 -4.10 -5.95 1.62
C LEU A 308 -2.64 -6.10 1.21
N GLN A 309 -2.09 -5.17 0.43
CA GLN A 309 -0.69 -5.15 0.08
C GLN A 309 0.22 -4.92 1.30
N LEU A 310 -0.15 -3.99 2.19
CA LEU A 310 0.64 -3.70 3.39
C LEU A 310 0.68 -4.86 4.38
N VAL A 311 -0.40 -5.65 4.47
CA VAL A 311 -0.50 -6.74 5.43
C VAL A 311 -0.12 -8.11 4.88
N GLN A 312 0.25 -8.22 3.59
CA GLN A 312 0.49 -9.51 2.91
C GLN A 312 1.51 -10.42 3.64
N ASP A 313 2.49 -9.83 4.33
CA ASP A 313 3.56 -10.54 5.04
C ASP A 313 3.25 -10.75 6.54
N TYR A 314 2.06 -10.33 7.00
CA TYR A 314 1.65 -10.40 8.40
C TYR A 314 0.46 -11.33 8.58
N SER A 315 0.40 -11.99 9.73
CA SER A 315 -0.78 -12.75 10.14
C SER A 315 -1.66 -11.90 11.02
N LEU A 316 -2.89 -11.65 10.58
CA LEU A 316 -3.87 -10.90 11.36
C LEU A 316 -4.74 -11.86 12.18
N ASP A 317 -4.98 -11.51 13.44
CA ASP A 317 -5.90 -12.20 14.36
C ASP A 317 -7.29 -11.55 14.35
N TYR A 318 -7.36 -10.30 13.94
CA TYR A 318 -8.56 -9.47 13.86
C TYR A 318 -8.85 -9.03 12.43
N PRO A 319 -10.09 -8.63 12.12
CA PRO A 319 -10.46 -8.18 10.78
C PRO A 319 -9.67 -6.95 10.30
N ILE A 320 -9.75 -6.71 9.01
CA ILE A 320 -9.39 -5.43 8.38
C ILE A 320 -10.63 -4.55 8.42
N PHE A 321 -10.55 -3.41 9.12
CA PHE A 321 -11.67 -2.49 9.26
C PHE A 321 -11.56 -1.29 8.32
N ILE A 322 -12.66 -0.94 7.66
CA ILE A 322 -12.83 0.41 7.13
C ILE A 322 -13.33 1.30 8.25
N ASP A 323 -12.65 2.40 8.50
CA ASP A 323 -13.03 3.42 9.45
C ASP A 323 -13.72 4.55 8.72
N THR A 324 -15.03 4.69 8.96
CA THR A 324 -15.86 5.72 8.34
C THR A 324 -16.38 6.69 9.38
N GLU A 325 -15.78 7.88 9.38
CA GLU A 325 -16.12 8.97 10.28
C GLU A 325 -15.91 10.35 9.60
N GLY A 326 -16.25 11.44 10.28
CA GLY A 326 -16.12 12.78 9.74
C GLY A 326 -14.68 13.28 9.77
N ALA A 327 -14.30 14.04 8.75
CA ALA A 327 -13.02 14.75 8.69
C ALA A 327 -13.22 16.25 8.99
N GLY A 328 -13.85 16.55 10.13
CA GLY A 328 -14.08 17.94 10.59
C GLY A 328 -15.12 18.74 9.79
N GLY A 329 -15.98 18.11 9.04
CA GLY A 329 -17.06 18.73 8.27
C GLY A 329 -16.63 19.35 6.93
N ASN A 330 -15.36 19.24 6.57
CA ASN A 330 -14.80 19.72 5.31
C ASN A 330 -14.10 18.62 4.52
N GLY A 331 -14.13 17.38 5.01
CA GLY A 331 -13.58 16.23 4.30
C GLY A 331 -14.36 15.93 3.03
N ARG A 332 -13.67 15.41 2.02
CA ARG A 332 -14.27 15.08 0.72
C ARG A 332 -15.42 14.08 0.81
N ALA A 333 -15.38 13.18 1.80
CA ALA A 333 -16.43 12.19 2.05
C ALA A 333 -17.52 12.67 3.03
N ASP A 334 -17.37 13.82 3.70
CA ASP A 334 -18.34 14.28 4.72
C ASP A 334 -19.73 14.52 4.17
N GLY A 335 -19.83 14.92 2.88
CA GLY A 335 -21.08 15.19 2.18
C GLY A 335 -21.79 13.97 1.58
N LEU A 336 -21.24 12.77 1.70
CA LEU A 336 -21.85 11.56 1.13
C LEU A 336 -23.23 11.28 1.74
N THR A 337 -24.15 10.85 0.89
CA THR A 337 -25.42 10.30 1.31
C THR A 337 -25.26 8.96 2.04
N VAL A 338 -26.29 8.52 2.76
CA VAL A 338 -26.32 7.19 3.40
C VAL A 338 -26.03 6.08 2.38
N GLU A 339 -26.64 6.18 1.20
CA GLU A 339 -26.47 5.18 0.13
C GLU A 339 -25.01 5.13 -0.36
N GLU A 340 -24.43 6.26 -0.74
CA GLU A 340 -23.06 6.34 -1.25
C GLU A 340 -22.04 5.83 -0.21
N ARG A 341 -22.18 6.24 1.04
CA ARG A 341 -21.29 5.80 2.12
C ARG A 341 -21.41 4.30 2.39
N THR A 342 -22.63 3.78 2.34
CA THR A 342 -22.86 2.34 2.49
C THR A 342 -22.22 1.54 1.37
N LEU A 343 -22.31 2.03 0.12
CA LEU A 343 -21.64 1.42 -1.03
C LEU A 343 -20.11 1.45 -0.89
N VAL A 344 -19.55 2.54 -0.39
CA VAL A 344 -18.11 2.64 -0.09
C VAL A 344 -17.70 1.58 0.94
N CYS A 345 -18.42 1.48 2.06
CA CYS A 345 -18.10 0.49 3.09
C CYS A 345 -18.26 -0.94 2.57
N ASP A 346 -19.32 -1.23 1.82
CA ASP A 346 -19.56 -2.55 1.22
C ASP A 346 -18.45 -2.91 0.21
N ALA A 347 -18.06 -1.96 -0.65
CA ALA A 347 -17.00 -2.18 -1.65
C ALA A 347 -15.65 -2.51 -1.03
N PHE A 348 -15.25 -1.76 0.01
CA PHE A 348 -14.03 -2.05 0.77
C PHE A 348 -14.09 -3.45 1.38
N CYS A 349 -15.14 -3.73 2.14
CA CYS A 349 -15.27 -5.01 2.84
C CYS A 349 -15.34 -6.20 1.88
N ARG A 350 -16.07 -6.08 0.76
CA ARG A 350 -16.12 -7.13 -0.27
C ARG A 350 -14.76 -7.38 -0.91
N THR A 351 -13.99 -6.34 -1.16
CA THR A 351 -12.63 -6.49 -1.71
C THR A 351 -11.74 -7.26 -0.74
N VAL A 352 -11.81 -6.93 0.54
CA VAL A 352 -11.08 -7.64 1.61
C VAL A 352 -11.50 -9.10 1.71
N GLU A 353 -12.83 -9.40 1.73
CA GLU A 353 -13.33 -10.77 1.78
C GLU A 353 -12.95 -11.57 0.53
N ASN A 354 -13.00 -10.97 -0.66
CA ASN A 354 -12.64 -11.62 -1.91
C ASN A 354 -11.14 -11.97 -1.97
N ALA A 355 -10.30 -11.25 -1.22
CA ALA A 355 -8.89 -11.58 -1.02
C ALA A 355 -8.66 -12.65 0.07
N GLY A 356 -9.72 -13.13 0.74
CA GLY A 356 -9.65 -14.19 1.74
C GLY A 356 -9.41 -13.71 3.17
N SER A 357 -9.54 -12.42 3.44
CA SER A 357 -9.42 -11.82 4.78
C SER A 357 -10.80 -11.50 5.36
N GLU A 358 -10.87 -11.37 6.69
CA GLU A 358 -12.08 -10.93 7.38
C GLU A 358 -12.18 -9.40 7.33
N ALA A 359 -13.39 -8.88 7.08
CA ALA A 359 -13.65 -7.45 6.95
C ALA A 359 -14.61 -6.93 8.02
N GLY A 360 -14.43 -5.68 8.39
CA GLY A 360 -15.32 -5.00 9.33
C GLY A 360 -15.47 -3.52 9.04
N VAL A 361 -16.44 -2.91 9.70
CA VAL A 361 -16.73 -1.48 9.61
C VAL A 361 -16.62 -0.89 11.00
N TYR A 362 -15.87 0.22 11.12
CA TYR A 362 -15.89 1.07 12.29
C TYR A 362 -16.68 2.34 12.01
N ALA A 363 -17.53 2.69 12.94
CA ALA A 363 -18.22 3.96 12.96
C ALA A 363 -18.70 4.31 14.37
N SER A 364 -18.95 5.60 14.62
CA SER A 364 -19.63 6.01 15.85
C SER A 364 -21.10 5.57 15.85
N ARG A 365 -21.70 5.48 17.06
CA ARG A 365 -23.13 5.19 17.22
C ARG A 365 -24.01 6.09 16.36
N ASN A 366 -23.70 7.41 16.33
CA ASN A 366 -24.44 8.37 15.53
C ASN A 366 -24.37 8.07 14.04
N TRP A 367 -23.21 7.60 13.58
CA TRP A 367 -22.99 7.26 12.17
C TRP A 367 -23.74 5.99 11.79
N TYR A 368 -23.78 4.98 12.66
CA TYR A 368 -24.57 3.77 12.42
C TYR A 368 -26.08 4.06 12.31
N TYR A 369 -26.60 5.05 13.02
CA TYR A 369 -28.01 5.43 12.89
C TYR A 369 -28.31 6.35 11.71
N ASN A 370 -27.37 7.22 11.31
CA ASN A 370 -27.70 8.35 10.44
C ASN A 370 -26.85 8.46 9.17
N ARG A 371 -25.75 7.72 9.05
CA ARG A 371 -24.77 7.92 7.97
C ARG A 371 -24.52 6.68 7.12
N VAL A 372 -24.90 5.49 7.58
CA VAL A 372 -24.81 4.23 6.83
C VAL A 372 -26.12 3.45 6.98
N ASP A 373 -26.42 2.62 5.99
CA ASP A 373 -27.48 1.59 6.10
C ASP A 373 -26.86 0.32 6.69
N VAL A 374 -26.94 0.21 8.01
CA VAL A 374 -26.32 -0.89 8.74
C VAL A 374 -26.86 -2.26 8.34
N SER A 375 -28.12 -2.33 7.89
CA SER A 375 -28.75 -3.58 7.48
C SER A 375 -28.03 -4.26 6.30
N ARG A 376 -27.32 -3.48 5.48
CA ARG A 376 -26.49 -3.97 4.36
C ARG A 376 -25.08 -4.34 4.79
N LEU A 377 -24.67 -3.91 5.98
CA LEU A 377 -23.31 -4.10 6.51
C LEU A 377 -23.26 -5.17 7.62
N GLU A 378 -24.39 -5.71 8.08
CA GLU A 378 -24.48 -6.70 9.17
C GLU A 378 -23.70 -8.01 8.92
N ARG A 379 -23.38 -8.29 7.66
CA ARG A 379 -22.56 -9.46 7.31
C ARG A 379 -21.08 -9.31 7.70
N TYR A 380 -20.63 -8.06 7.91
CA TYR A 380 -19.27 -7.72 8.30
C TYR A 380 -19.15 -7.56 9.80
N TYR A 381 -17.92 -7.54 10.31
CA TYR A 381 -17.69 -7.24 11.72
C TYR A 381 -17.99 -5.78 12.00
N ILE A 382 -18.77 -5.50 13.01
CA ILE A 382 -19.16 -4.16 13.45
C ILE A 382 -18.29 -3.76 14.63
N TRP A 383 -17.58 -2.63 14.50
CA TRP A 383 -16.80 -1.99 15.55
C TRP A 383 -17.43 -0.65 15.89
N LEU A 384 -18.08 -0.61 17.04
CA LEU A 384 -18.86 0.53 17.51
C LEU A 384 -17.98 1.50 18.30
N ALA A 385 -18.00 2.80 17.99
CA ALA A 385 -17.51 3.84 18.88
C ALA A 385 -18.67 4.48 19.65
N GLU A 386 -18.61 4.41 20.95
CA GLU A 386 -19.52 5.10 21.87
C GLU A 386 -18.84 5.27 23.22
N TYR A 387 -18.42 6.49 23.54
CA TYR A 387 -17.60 6.80 24.72
C TYR A 387 -18.46 6.89 25.99
N ARG A 388 -18.77 5.74 26.56
CA ARG A 388 -19.63 5.57 27.74
C ARG A 388 -19.17 4.38 28.59
N SER A 389 -19.75 4.26 29.79
CA SER A 389 -19.55 3.08 30.63
C SER A 389 -20.38 1.87 30.18
N VAL A 390 -21.45 2.09 29.44
CA VAL A 390 -22.33 1.07 28.85
C VAL A 390 -22.87 1.64 27.53
N PRO A 391 -22.72 0.93 26.40
CA PRO A 391 -23.23 1.41 25.14
C PRO A 391 -24.76 1.45 25.12
N LEU A 392 -25.29 2.46 24.45
CA LEU A 392 -26.74 2.64 24.22
C LEU A 392 -27.14 2.27 22.78
N TYR A 393 -26.17 1.84 21.97
CA TYR A 393 -26.46 1.33 20.64
C TYR A 393 -27.24 0.02 20.77
N ASP A 394 -28.41 -0.06 20.14
CA ASP A 394 -29.31 -1.21 20.20
C ASP A 394 -29.10 -2.22 19.06
N GLY A 395 -28.20 -1.90 18.11
CA GLY A 395 -27.77 -2.82 17.07
C GLY A 395 -26.75 -3.84 17.55
N TYR A 396 -26.40 -4.76 16.67
CA TYR A 396 -25.37 -5.76 16.95
C TYR A 396 -23.97 -5.20 16.69
N TYR A 397 -23.00 -5.49 17.56
CA TYR A 397 -21.59 -5.13 17.40
C TYR A 397 -20.68 -6.24 17.96
N HIS A 398 -19.47 -6.32 17.38
CA HIS A 398 -18.44 -7.31 17.73
C HIS A 398 -17.32 -6.71 18.58
N MET A 399 -17.06 -5.42 18.39
CA MET A 399 -16.11 -4.62 19.13
C MET A 399 -16.73 -3.30 19.56
N TRP A 400 -16.21 -2.74 20.63
CA TRP A 400 -16.66 -1.47 21.18
C TRP A 400 -15.47 -0.63 21.65
N GLN A 401 -15.26 0.50 20.99
CA GLN A 401 -14.35 1.55 21.45
C GLN A 401 -15.10 2.41 22.46
N TYR A 402 -14.67 2.34 23.72
CA TYR A 402 -15.44 2.92 24.81
C TYR A 402 -14.86 4.23 25.35
N THR A 403 -13.64 4.61 24.98
CA THR A 403 -12.99 5.86 25.31
C THR A 403 -11.82 6.16 24.38
N SER A 404 -11.63 7.45 24.08
CA SER A 404 -10.44 7.99 23.39
C SER A 404 -9.44 8.62 24.38
N LYS A 405 -9.63 8.41 25.70
CA LYS A 405 -8.82 9.05 26.76
C LYS A 405 -8.18 8.01 27.66
N GLY A 406 -7.90 6.83 27.15
CA GLY A 406 -7.20 5.79 27.86
C GLY A 406 -5.75 6.20 28.17
N ALA A 407 -5.17 5.61 29.22
CA ALA A 407 -3.75 5.76 29.53
C ALA A 407 -3.16 4.37 29.77
N ILE A 408 -2.20 3.98 28.96
CA ILE A 408 -1.53 2.68 29.00
C ILE A 408 -0.03 2.89 29.16
N ASP A 409 0.59 2.13 30.06
CA ASP A 409 2.05 2.17 30.20
C ASP A 409 2.70 1.70 28.89
N GLY A 410 3.63 2.48 28.38
CA GLY A 410 4.27 2.25 27.08
C GLY A 410 3.77 3.17 25.97
N ILE A 411 2.70 3.94 26.19
CA ILE A 411 2.16 4.93 25.24
C ILE A 411 2.17 6.31 25.89
N GLU A 412 2.70 7.31 25.18
CA GLU A 412 2.69 8.68 25.63
C GLU A 412 1.37 9.37 25.24
N GLY A 413 0.65 9.91 26.22
CA GLY A 413 -0.62 10.60 25.99
C GLY A 413 -1.85 9.70 26.07
N ASN A 414 -2.90 10.08 25.38
CA ASN A 414 -4.14 9.33 25.33
C ASN A 414 -4.06 8.22 24.27
N VAL A 415 -4.80 7.15 24.50
CA VAL A 415 -4.99 6.05 23.55
C VAL A 415 -6.45 5.60 23.57
N ASP A 416 -6.94 5.20 22.41
CA ASP A 416 -8.27 4.62 22.25
C ASP A 416 -8.30 3.21 22.84
N MET A 417 -9.38 2.92 23.59
CA MET A 417 -9.53 1.66 24.31
C MET A 417 -10.74 0.88 23.83
N ASP A 418 -10.54 -0.41 23.63
CA ASP A 418 -11.50 -1.30 23.02
C ASP A 418 -11.85 -2.51 23.87
N ILE A 419 -13.06 -3.01 23.69
CA ILE A 419 -13.49 -4.32 24.15
C ILE A 419 -13.92 -5.14 22.94
N SER A 420 -13.31 -6.31 22.78
CA SER A 420 -13.72 -7.28 21.77
C SER A 420 -14.55 -8.40 22.38
N TYR A 421 -15.66 -8.72 21.73
CA TYR A 421 -16.56 -9.83 22.08
C TYR A 421 -16.41 -11.02 21.12
N MET A 422 -15.39 -10.99 20.25
CA MET A 422 -15.17 -12.03 19.23
C MET A 422 -14.63 -13.35 19.79
N GLY A 423 -14.21 -13.39 21.05
CA GLY A 423 -13.70 -14.61 21.69
C GLY A 423 -12.31 -15.04 21.17
N ARG A 424 -11.54 -14.10 20.64
CA ARG A 424 -10.19 -14.31 20.07
C ARG A 424 -9.09 -13.99 21.04
#